data_59d1ed1be29f19123dbdcdcd59f5cbec
#
_entry.id   59d1ed1be29f19123dbdcdcd59f5cbec
#
_cell.length_a   1.000
_cell.length_b   1.000
_cell.length_c   1.000
_cell.angle_alpha   90.00
_cell.angle_beta   90.00
_cell.angle_gamma   90.00
#
_symmetry.space_group_name_H-M   'P 1'
#
loop_
_entity.id
_entity.type
_entity.pdbx_description
1 polymer ?
#
loop_
_entity_poly.entity_id
_entity_poly.type
_entity_poly.pdbx_seq_one_letter_code
_entity_poly.pdbx_strand_id
1 'polypeptide(L)'
;MTRALAALIVASAVAGGALVASGGGARAQAPATASRIGFIDIQRVLVRSAAGVAAREQLEKEKASMQKEMDGRRQELEKLREELDKKGALMSPDARREREDAIERKRRDATRLADDFQRELGRKEQQLIVKVRQELQGVIDKVGKQKGYYMILDGRNAGVVFWTPEADLTDEIIRAYDQESATKGKK
;
A
#
# COMPACT_ATOMS: atom_id res chain seq x y z
N MET A 1 -49.12 -13.48 66.82
CA MET A 1 -50.32 -12.66 67.20
C MET A 1 -50.91 -12.17 65.88
N THR A 2 -51.96 -12.86 65.47
CA THR A 2 -53.37 -12.43 65.34
C THR A 2 -53.62 -11.50 64.16
N ARG A 3 -54.32 -11.94 63.24
CA ARG A 3 -55.73 -12.07 62.80
C ARG A 3 -55.90 -11.38 61.46
N ALA A 4 -56.27 -11.98 60.39
CA ALA A 4 -57.55 -12.64 59.97
C ALA A 4 -58.62 -11.64 59.53
N LEU A 5 -59.26 -12.05 58.41
CA LEU A 5 -60.65 -11.72 57.99
C LEU A 5 -60.74 -10.60 56.93
N ALA A 6 -61.48 -10.68 55.90
CA ALA A 6 -62.36 -11.63 55.22
C ALA A 6 -63.00 -10.87 54.02
N ALA A 7 -63.16 -11.59 53.01
CA ALA A 7 -64.27 -11.65 52.02
C ALA A 7 -65.19 -10.44 51.84
N LEU A 8 -65.46 -10.08 50.58
CA LEU A 8 -66.85 -10.14 50.09
C LEU A 8 -66.89 -10.10 48.55
N ILE A 9 -67.59 -11.06 48.00
CA ILE A 9 -67.98 -11.26 46.60
C ILE A 9 -69.05 -10.22 46.23
N VAL A 10 -68.96 -9.61 45.07
CA VAL A 10 -70.14 -9.21 44.34
C VAL A 10 -69.89 -9.47 42.85
N ALA A 11 -70.65 -10.40 42.34
CA ALA A 11 -70.84 -10.68 40.92
C ALA A 11 -71.72 -9.63 40.30
N SER A 12 -71.40 -9.14 39.16
CA SER A 12 -72.38 -8.61 38.18
C SER A 12 -71.88 -8.82 36.78
N ALA A 13 -72.55 -9.69 36.03
CA ALA A 13 -72.51 -9.86 34.62
C ALA A 13 -73.09 -8.64 33.90
N VAL A 14 -72.63 -8.28 32.78
CA VAL A 14 -73.44 -8.02 31.54
C VAL A 14 -72.52 -7.61 30.35
N ALA A 15 -72.53 -8.43 29.36
CA ALA A 15 -72.72 -8.15 27.94
C ALA A 15 -71.70 -7.29 27.12
N GLY A 16 -71.11 -7.91 26.16
CA GLY A 16 -71.17 -7.44 24.79
C GLY A 16 -70.14 -6.37 24.38
N GLY A 17 -69.00 -6.80 23.84
CA GLY A 17 -68.14 -5.91 23.10
C GLY A 17 -67.19 -6.73 22.25
N ALA A 18 -67.43 -6.76 20.94
CA ALA A 18 -66.61 -7.44 19.96
C ALA A 18 -65.13 -7.01 20.06
N LEU A 19 -64.29 -7.95 20.42
CA LEU A 19 -62.86 -7.76 20.38
C LEU A 19 -62.42 -7.84 18.90
N VAL A 20 -62.24 -6.70 18.24
CA VAL A 20 -61.53 -6.60 16.99
C VAL A 20 -60.04 -6.84 17.36
N ALA A 21 -59.60 -8.06 17.16
CA ALA A 21 -58.18 -8.40 17.22
C ALA A 21 -57.48 -7.73 16.02
N SER A 22 -57.07 -6.50 16.25
CA SER A 22 -56.09 -5.84 15.37
C SER A 22 -54.78 -6.60 15.51
N GLY A 23 -54.60 -7.61 14.66
CA GLY A 23 -53.34 -8.30 14.48
C GLY A 23 -52.32 -7.32 13.95
N GLY A 24 -51.74 -6.56 14.88
CA GLY A 24 -50.49 -5.83 14.62
C GLY A 24 -49.41 -6.87 14.39
N GLY A 25 -49.23 -7.26 13.11
CA GLY A 25 -48.08 -8.05 12.70
C GLY A 25 -46.82 -7.27 13.09
N ALA A 26 -46.21 -7.67 14.20
CA ALA A 26 -44.85 -7.28 14.49
C ALA A 26 -44.03 -7.76 13.31
N ARG A 27 -43.81 -6.87 12.34
CA ARG A 27 -42.78 -7.05 11.36
C ARG A 27 -41.50 -7.21 12.15
N ALA A 28 -41.01 -8.46 12.28
CA ALA A 28 -39.66 -8.74 12.71
C ALA A 28 -38.77 -7.95 11.76
N GLN A 29 -38.27 -6.80 12.20
CA GLN A 29 -37.18 -6.11 11.51
C GLN A 29 -36.05 -7.12 11.46
N ALA A 30 -35.79 -7.65 10.26
CA ALA A 30 -34.58 -8.41 10.02
C ALA A 30 -33.43 -7.55 10.60
N PRO A 31 -32.52 -8.16 11.37
CA PRO A 31 -31.41 -7.39 11.91
C PRO A 31 -30.75 -6.69 10.74
N ALA A 32 -30.75 -5.36 10.77
CA ALA A 32 -30.02 -4.56 9.81
C ALA A 32 -28.60 -5.12 9.81
N THR A 33 -28.21 -5.79 8.74
CA THR A 33 -26.85 -6.25 8.56
C THR A 33 -25.99 -5.00 8.68
N ALA A 34 -25.37 -4.82 9.84
CA ALA A 34 -24.53 -3.66 10.10
C ALA A 34 -23.54 -3.57 8.96
N SER A 35 -23.62 -2.48 8.20
CA SER A 35 -22.76 -2.25 7.05
C SER A 35 -21.31 -2.31 7.52
N ARG A 36 -20.60 -3.39 7.20
CA ARG A 36 -19.23 -3.60 7.63
C ARG A 36 -18.33 -2.69 6.82
N ILE A 37 -17.65 -1.77 7.48
CA ILE A 37 -16.59 -0.94 6.89
C ILE A 37 -15.27 -1.53 7.35
N GLY A 38 -14.40 -1.81 6.40
CA GLY A 38 -13.04 -2.28 6.66
C GLY A 38 -12.01 -1.18 6.38
N PHE A 39 -10.84 -1.34 6.96
CA PHE A 39 -9.71 -0.46 6.74
C PHE A 39 -8.49 -1.24 6.27
N ILE A 40 -7.69 -0.61 5.43
CA ILE A 40 -6.42 -1.12 4.95
C ILE A 40 -5.35 -0.03 5.05
N ASP A 41 -4.14 -0.40 5.41
CA ASP A 41 -2.95 0.42 5.28
C ASP A 41 -2.16 -0.06 4.05
N ILE A 42 -2.36 0.60 2.91
CA ILE A 42 -1.70 0.26 1.65
C ILE A 42 -0.18 0.36 1.78
N GLN A 43 0.34 1.31 2.55
CA GLN A 43 1.79 1.44 2.77
C GLN A 43 2.34 0.21 3.51
N ARG A 44 1.63 -0.28 4.53
CA ARG A 44 2.00 -1.50 5.25
C ARG A 44 1.98 -2.72 4.33
N VAL A 45 1.01 -2.81 3.42
CA VAL A 45 0.98 -3.88 2.40
C VAL A 45 2.20 -3.80 1.48
N LEU A 46 2.52 -2.61 0.93
CA LEU A 46 3.68 -2.39 0.05
C LEU A 46 5.01 -2.75 0.73
N VAL A 47 5.11 -2.56 2.04
CA VAL A 47 6.34 -2.85 2.79
C VAL A 47 6.46 -4.32 3.18
N ARG A 48 5.34 -5.01 3.48
CA ARG A 48 5.34 -6.33 4.13
C ARG A 48 4.93 -7.48 3.22
N SER A 49 4.25 -7.23 2.10
CA SER A 49 3.90 -8.30 1.15
C SER A 49 5.13 -8.82 0.41
N ALA A 50 5.11 -10.09 0.03
CA ALA A 50 6.18 -10.72 -0.74
C ALA A 50 6.45 -9.96 -2.05
N ALA A 51 5.39 -9.51 -2.75
CA ALA A 51 5.53 -8.72 -3.97
C ALA A 51 6.16 -7.34 -3.72
N GLY A 52 5.78 -6.67 -2.64
CA GLY A 52 6.36 -5.39 -2.25
C GLY A 52 7.83 -5.50 -1.86
N VAL A 53 8.20 -6.56 -1.13
CA VAL A 53 9.60 -6.86 -0.78
C VAL A 53 10.41 -7.14 -2.05
N ALA A 54 9.92 -8.02 -2.95
CA ALA A 54 10.60 -8.34 -4.20
C ALA A 54 10.78 -7.10 -5.11
N ALA A 55 9.76 -6.23 -5.19
CA ALA A 55 9.84 -4.98 -5.93
C ALA A 55 10.94 -4.04 -5.38
N ARG A 56 11.04 -3.94 -4.06
CA ARG A 56 12.10 -3.16 -3.40
C ARG A 56 13.48 -3.75 -3.65
N GLU A 57 13.63 -5.07 -3.52
CA GLU A 57 14.90 -5.74 -3.79
C GLU A 57 15.36 -5.53 -5.24
N GLN A 58 14.43 -5.59 -6.19
CA GLN A 58 14.73 -5.29 -7.58
C GLN A 58 15.23 -3.85 -7.75
N LEU A 59 14.55 -2.87 -7.15
CA LEU A 59 14.95 -1.47 -7.21
C LEU A 59 16.33 -1.23 -6.59
N GLU A 60 16.62 -1.87 -5.45
CA GLU A 60 17.95 -1.78 -4.82
C GLU A 60 19.06 -2.41 -5.68
N LYS A 61 18.79 -3.54 -6.37
CA LYS A 61 19.74 -4.12 -7.31
C LYS A 61 20.05 -3.18 -8.48
N GLU A 62 19.02 -2.56 -9.04
CA GLU A 62 19.21 -1.59 -10.13
C GLU A 62 19.98 -0.36 -9.67
N LYS A 63 19.64 0.18 -8.50
CA LYS A 63 20.37 1.28 -7.88
C LYS A 63 21.85 0.94 -7.65
N ALA A 64 22.12 -0.26 -7.13
CA ALA A 64 23.50 -0.72 -6.94
C ALA A 64 24.27 -0.85 -8.26
N SER A 65 23.61 -1.31 -9.33
CA SER A 65 24.20 -1.37 -10.67
C SER A 65 24.54 0.02 -11.22
N MET A 66 23.60 0.96 -11.10
CA MET A 66 23.79 2.35 -11.52
C MET A 66 24.92 3.02 -10.72
N GLN A 67 24.97 2.80 -9.41
CA GLN A 67 26.04 3.32 -8.55
C GLN A 67 27.41 2.78 -8.99
N LYS A 68 27.52 1.48 -9.26
CA LYS A 68 28.76 0.88 -9.75
C LYS A 68 29.24 1.49 -11.08
N GLU A 69 28.31 1.77 -11.99
CA GLU A 69 28.65 2.45 -13.25
C GLU A 69 29.15 3.87 -12.99
N MET A 70 28.48 4.63 -12.12
CA MET A 70 28.92 5.97 -11.74
C MET A 70 30.30 5.98 -11.08
N ASP A 71 30.56 5.02 -10.22
CA ASP A 71 31.90 4.89 -9.57
C ASP A 71 32.99 4.58 -10.60
N GLY A 72 32.68 3.74 -11.60
CA GLY A 72 33.58 3.50 -12.73
C GLY A 72 33.89 4.78 -13.52
N ARG A 73 32.87 5.60 -13.84
CA ARG A 73 33.06 6.88 -14.54
C ARG A 73 33.89 7.86 -13.72
N ARG A 74 33.66 7.91 -12.40
CA ARG A 74 34.43 8.75 -11.48
C ARG A 74 35.91 8.35 -11.44
N GLN A 75 36.19 7.04 -11.32
CA GLN A 75 37.55 6.52 -11.34
C GLN A 75 38.29 6.80 -12.66
N GLU A 76 37.58 6.67 -13.78
CA GLU A 76 38.13 6.99 -15.10
C GLU A 76 38.51 8.47 -15.20
N LEU A 77 37.62 9.37 -14.75
CA LEU A 77 37.89 10.80 -14.68
C LEU A 77 39.09 11.14 -13.81
N GLU A 78 39.19 10.52 -12.65
CA GLU A 78 40.29 10.73 -11.72
C GLU A 78 41.63 10.30 -12.32
N LYS A 79 41.67 9.13 -12.96
CA LYS A 79 42.89 8.67 -13.69
C LYS A 79 43.33 9.65 -14.77
N LEU A 80 42.39 10.15 -15.57
CA LEU A 80 42.73 11.12 -16.63
C LEU A 80 43.25 12.44 -16.07
N ARG A 81 42.73 12.91 -14.95
CA ARG A 81 43.22 14.09 -14.24
C ARG A 81 44.62 13.87 -13.70
N GLU A 82 44.85 12.74 -13.00
CA GLU A 82 46.18 12.40 -12.51
C GLU A 82 47.23 12.27 -13.64
N GLU A 83 46.85 11.67 -14.76
CA GLU A 83 47.74 11.59 -15.93
C GLU A 83 48.07 12.97 -16.48
N LEU A 84 47.09 13.86 -16.56
CA LEU A 84 47.32 15.25 -17.02
C LEU A 84 48.22 16.01 -16.03
N ASP A 85 47.99 15.87 -14.75
CA ASP A 85 48.81 16.52 -13.70
C ASP A 85 50.25 16.02 -13.69
N LYS A 86 50.49 14.71 -13.86
CA LYS A 86 51.82 14.09 -13.85
C LYS A 86 52.60 14.36 -15.14
N LYS A 87 51.91 14.38 -16.29
CA LYS A 87 52.57 14.41 -17.62
C LYS A 87 52.33 15.69 -18.41
N GLY A 88 51.40 16.55 -17.95
CA GLY A 88 50.96 17.74 -18.67
C GLY A 88 52.09 18.73 -18.98
N ALA A 89 53.06 18.84 -18.05
CA ALA A 89 54.24 19.69 -18.27
C ALA A 89 55.15 19.20 -19.42
N LEU A 90 55.09 17.93 -19.75
CA LEU A 90 55.88 17.29 -20.84
C LEU A 90 55.12 17.21 -22.15
N MET A 91 53.85 17.60 -22.20
CA MET A 91 53.01 17.55 -23.38
C MET A 91 53.18 18.81 -24.22
N SER A 92 52.95 18.68 -25.55
CA SER A 92 52.78 19.85 -26.40
C SER A 92 51.50 20.61 -25.99
N PRO A 93 51.43 21.93 -26.24
CA PRO A 93 50.24 22.72 -25.94
C PRO A 93 48.92 22.13 -26.53
N ASP A 94 48.98 21.61 -27.74
CA ASP A 94 47.83 21.01 -28.39
C ASP A 94 47.41 19.67 -27.76
N ALA A 95 48.38 18.79 -27.44
CA ALA A 95 48.12 17.54 -26.77
C ALA A 95 47.52 17.74 -25.36
N ARG A 96 47.99 18.77 -24.62
CA ARG A 96 47.46 19.13 -23.33
C ARG A 96 46.00 19.62 -23.43
N ARG A 97 45.71 20.52 -24.39
CA ARG A 97 44.36 21.03 -24.64
C ARG A 97 43.40 19.91 -25.01
N GLU A 98 43.84 18.97 -25.88
CA GLU A 98 43.02 17.81 -26.25
C GLU A 98 42.64 16.96 -25.02
N ARG A 99 43.57 16.76 -24.08
CA ARG A 99 43.34 16.03 -22.82
C ARG A 99 42.37 16.78 -21.90
N GLU A 100 42.54 18.07 -21.73
CA GLU A 100 41.63 18.94 -20.96
C GLU A 100 40.21 18.89 -21.52
N ASP A 101 40.05 18.96 -22.84
CA ASP A 101 38.76 18.85 -23.53
C ASP A 101 38.14 17.46 -23.34
N ALA A 102 38.94 16.39 -23.38
CA ALA A 102 38.46 15.03 -23.12
C ALA A 102 37.95 14.85 -21.69
N ILE A 103 38.65 15.41 -20.68
CA ILE A 103 38.20 15.40 -19.29
C ILE A 103 36.89 16.15 -19.14
N GLU A 104 36.75 17.33 -19.74
CA GLU A 104 35.54 18.11 -19.67
C GLU A 104 34.35 17.42 -20.35
N ARG A 105 34.57 16.75 -21.49
CA ARG A 105 33.52 15.93 -22.12
C ARG A 105 33.07 14.80 -21.20
N LYS A 106 34.00 14.03 -20.64
CA LYS A 106 33.68 12.93 -19.71
C LYS A 106 32.99 13.41 -18.44
N ARG A 107 33.37 14.58 -17.93
CA ARG A 107 32.70 15.20 -16.77
C ARG A 107 31.23 15.51 -17.10
N ARG A 108 30.97 16.14 -18.23
CA ARG A 108 29.60 16.43 -18.67
C ARG A 108 28.77 15.16 -18.89
N ASP A 109 29.39 14.13 -19.48
CA ASP A 109 28.72 12.85 -19.70
C ASP A 109 28.37 12.15 -18.39
N ALA A 110 29.29 12.17 -17.41
CA ALA A 110 29.02 11.63 -16.06
C ALA A 110 27.89 12.38 -15.36
N THR A 111 27.84 13.72 -15.50
CA THR A 111 26.74 14.51 -14.91
C THR A 111 25.39 14.16 -15.54
N ARG A 112 25.35 14.07 -16.88
CA ARG A 112 24.11 13.65 -17.59
C ARG A 112 23.67 12.26 -17.19
N LEU A 113 24.60 11.32 -17.10
CA LEU A 113 24.32 9.94 -16.67
C LEU A 113 23.73 9.90 -15.25
N ALA A 114 24.26 10.70 -14.32
CA ALA A 114 23.71 10.80 -12.98
C ALA A 114 22.25 11.31 -12.98
N ASP A 115 21.97 12.34 -13.76
CA ASP A 115 20.62 12.89 -13.91
C ASP A 115 19.67 11.88 -14.58
N ASP A 116 20.16 11.14 -15.58
CA ASP A 116 19.38 10.10 -16.25
C ASP A 116 19.05 8.95 -15.30
N PHE A 117 20.00 8.50 -14.51
CA PHE A 117 19.80 7.45 -13.51
C PHE A 117 18.79 7.88 -12.44
N GLN A 118 18.85 9.12 -11.97
CA GLN A 118 17.90 9.61 -10.98
C GLN A 118 16.47 9.63 -11.53
N ARG A 119 16.28 10.07 -12.78
CA ARG A 119 14.99 10.03 -13.46
C ARG A 119 14.50 8.60 -13.69
N GLU A 120 15.39 7.71 -14.11
CA GLU A 120 15.06 6.30 -14.37
C GLU A 120 14.63 5.57 -13.09
N LEU A 121 15.36 5.76 -11.97
CA LEU A 121 14.98 5.19 -10.67
C LEU A 121 13.61 5.68 -10.23
N GLY A 122 13.36 7.00 -10.29
CA GLY A 122 12.04 7.56 -9.95
C GLY A 122 10.91 7.00 -10.82
N ARG A 123 11.15 6.83 -12.12
CA ARG A 123 10.18 6.23 -13.04
C ARG A 123 9.90 4.76 -12.69
N LYS A 124 10.92 3.98 -12.42
CA LYS A 124 10.80 2.56 -12.05
C LYS A 124 10.09 2.39 -10.71
N GLU A 125 10.42 3.21 -9.72
CA GLU A 125 9.74 3.21 -8.44
C GLU A 125 8.23 3.45 -8.61
N GLN A 126 7.84 4.46 -9.38
CA GLN A 126 6.44 4.74 -9.67
C GLN A 126 5.76 3.59 -10.41
N GLN A 127 6.42 2.99 -11.40
CA GLN A 127 5.88 1.84 -12.12
C GLN A 127 5.63 0.64 -11.19
N LEU A 128 6.57 0.34 -10.29
CA LEU A 128 6.43 -0.75 -9.32
C LEU A 128 5.27 -0.48 -8.34
N ILE A 129 5.16 0.74 -7.83
CA ILE A 129 4.04 1.14 -6.94
C ILE A 129 2.70 0.99 -7.65
N VAL A 130 2.59 1.49 -8.89
CA VAL A 130 1.36 1.40 -9.69
C VAL A 130 0.99 -0.06 -9.94
N LYS A 131 1.95 -0.90 -10.33
CA LYS A 131 1.75 -2.33 -10.57
C LYS A 131 1.23 -3.03 -9.32
N VAL A 132 1.90 -2.87 -8.19
CA VAL A 132 1.50 -3.51 -6.92
C VAL A 132 0.11 -3.02 -6.49
N ARG A 133 -0.19 -1.73 -6.64
CA ARG A 133 -1.54 -1.21 -6.32
C ARG A 133 -2.63 -1.79 -7.21
N GLN A 134 -2.38 -1.97 -8.51
CA GLN A 134 -3.34 -2.58 -9.44
C GLN A 134 -3.61 -4.05 -9.08
N GLU A 135 -2.55 -4.81 -8.76
CA GLU A 135 -2.69 -6.21 -8.33
C GLU A 135 -3.44 -6.31 -6.99
N LEU A 136 -3.11 -5.42 -6.06
CA LEU A 136 -3.74 -5.35 -4.74
C LEU A 136 -5.24 -5.02 -4.83
N GLN A 137 -5.65 -4.15 -5.77
CA GLN A 137 -7.06 -3.82 -5.95
C GLN A 137 -7.92 -5.06 -6.21
N GLY A 138 -7.45 -5.99 -7.05
CA GLY A 138 -8.14 -7.24 -7.32
C GLY A 138 -8.31 -8.12 -6.07
N VAL A 139 -7.29 -8.16 -5.20
CA VAL A 139 -7.34 -8.89 -3.93
C VAL A 139 -8.32 -8.24 -2.95
N ILE A 140 -8.29 -6.90 -2.84
CA ILE A 140 -9.19 -6.14 -1.96
C ILE A 140 -10.65 -6.38 -2.37
N ASP A 141 -10.96 -6.29 -3.67
CA ASP A 141 -12.31 -6.53 -4.20
C ASP A 141 -12.81 -7.94 -3.86
N LYS A 142 -11.94 -8.94 -4.01
CA LYS A 142 -12.26 -10.34 -3.71
C LYS A 142 -12.53 -10.56 -2.23
N VAL A 143 -11.64 -10.10 -1.35
CA VAL A 143 -11.79 -10.19 0.11
C VAL A 143 -13.03 -9.42 0.57
N GLY A 144 -13.24 -8.21 0.06
CA GLY A 144 -14.39 -7.38 0.40
C GLY A 144 -15.71 -8.06 0.08
N LYS A 145 -15.85 -8.62 -1.14
CA LYS A 145 -17.05 -9.36 -1.59
C LYS A 145 -17.26 -10.64 -0.79
N GLN A 146 -16.22 -11.44 -0.58
CA GLN A 146 -16.32 -12.71 0.15
C GLN A 146 -16.74 -12.52 1.59
N LYS A 147 -16.32 -11.43 2.23
CA LYS A 147 -16.62 -11.16 3.63
C LYS A 147 -17.79 -10.21 3.86
N GLY A 148 -18.43 -9.76 2.79
CA GLY A 148 -19.60 -8.90 2.88
C GLY A 148 -19.29 -7.50 3.41
N TYR A 149 -18.11 -6.96 3.11
CA TYR A 149 -17.81 -5.56 3.40
C TYR A 149 -18.57 -4.67 2.43
N TYR A 150 -19.19 -3.64 2.98
CA TYR A 150 -19.86 -2.59 2.19
C TYR A 150 -18.81 -1.66 1.56
N MET A 151 -17.74 -1.38 2.30
CA MET A 151 -16.67 -0.47 1.89
C MET A 151 -15.37 -0.87 2.59
N ILE A 152 -14.25 -0.72 1.88
CA ILE A 152 -12.89 -0.81 2.44
C ILE A 152 -12.18 0.50 2.13
N LEU A 153 -11.67 1.17 3.14
CA LEU A 153 -11.02 2.47 3.05
C LEU A 153 -9.51 2.33 3.26
N ASP A 154 -8.71 3.07 2.49
CA ASP A 154 -7.31 3.30 2.84
C ASP A 154 -7.25 4.22 4.06
N GLY A 155 -7.08 3.64 5.25
CA GLY A 155 -7.22 4.35 6.51
C GLY A 155 -6.31 5.57 6.65
N ARG A 156 -5.11 5.53 6.06
CA ARG A 156 -4.18 6.67 6.10
C ARG A 156 -4.58 7.79 5.17
N ASN A 157 -5.04 7.45 3.96
CA ASN A 157 -5.37 8.46 2.94
C ASN A 157 -6.82 8.96 3.04
N ALA A 158 -7.71 8.21 3.71
CA ALA A 158 -9.10 8.60 3.92
C ALA A 158 -9.32 9.58 5.08
N GLY A 159 -8.27 10.02 5.77
CA GLY A 159 -8.38 10.94 6.90
C GLY A 159 -9.02 10.31 8.15
N VAL A 160 -9.04 8.98 8.23
CA VAL A 160 -9.59 8.26 9.39
C VAL A 160 -8.56 8.29 10.52
N VAL A 161 -8.98 8.82 11.68
CA VAL A 161 -8.09 9.00 12.84
C VAL A 161 -8.18 7.87 13.86
N PHE A 162 -9.23 7.05 13.76
CA PHE A 162 -9.44 5.91 14.67
C PHE A 162 -10.25 4.81 13.99
N TRP A 163 -9.81 3.57 14.17
CA TRP A 163 -10.57 2.34 13.90
C TRP A 163 -10.12 1.25 14.89
N THR A 164 -10.98 0.26 15.10
CA THR A 164 -10.64 -0.87 15.95
C THR A 164 -9.80 -1.90 15.21
N PRO A 165 -9.00 -2.73 15.90
CA PRO A 165 -8.19 -3.77 15.27
C PRO A 165 -9.02 -4.75 14.42
N GLU A 166 -10.27 -5.02 14.79
CA GLU A 166 -11.18 -5.93 14.08
C GLU A 166 -11.60 -5.37 12.70
N ALA A 167 -11.52 -4.05 12.52
CA ALA A 167 -11.80 -3.40 11.24
C ALA A 167 -10.56 -3.31 10.33
N ASP A 168 -9.35 -3.60 10.86
CA ASP A 168 -8.10 -3.58 10.09
C ASP A 168 -7.90 -4.89 9.31
N LEU A 169 -8.06 -4.82 8.01
CA LEU A 169 -7.91 -5.95 7.08
C LEU A 169 -6.50 -6.09 6.52
N THR A 170 -5.55 -5.23 6.91
CA THR A 170 -4.25 -5.14 6.26
C THR A 170 -3.51 -6.48 6.25
N ASP A 171 -3.40 -7.15 7.40
CA ASP A 171 -2.65 -8.41 7.49
C ASP A 171 -3.37 -9.57 6.77
N GLU A 172 -4.69 -9.52 6.66
CA GLU A 172 -5.46 -10.48 5.89
C GLU A 172 -5.24 -10.28 4.39
N ILE A 173 -5.29 -9.03 3.94
CA ILE A 173 -5.05 -8.69 2.54
C ILE A 173 -3.61 -9.00 2.14
N ILE A 174 -2.62 -8.79 3.02
CA ILE A 174 -1.24 -9.22 2.77
C ILE A 174 -1.19 -10.72 2.50
N ARG A 175 -1.79 -11.54 3.37
CA ARG A 175 -1.81 -13.01 3.19
C ARG A 175 -2.48 -13.44 1.90
N ALA A 176 -3.63 -12.84 1.57
CA ALA A 176 -4.34 -13.14 0.33
C ALA A 176 -3.54 -12.74 -0.92
N TYR A 177 -2.88 -11.59 -0.88
CA TYR A 177 -2.04 -11.10 -1.96
C TYR A 177 -0.81 -11.97 -2.18
N ASP A 178 -0.15 -12.40 -1.11
CA ASP A 178 1.01 -13.29 -1.17
C ASP A 178 0.64 -14.65 -1.76
N GLN A 179 -0.52 -15.20 -1.40
CA GLN A 179 -1.05 -16.45 -1.98
C GLN A 179 -1.34 -16.33 -3.48
N GLU A 180 -1.96 -15.23 -3.91
CA GLU A 180 -2.23 -15.00 -5.34
C GLU A 180 -0.95 -14.79 -6.15
N SER A 181 0.01 -14.06 -5.60
CA SER A 181 1.31 -13.81 -6.23
C SER A 181 2.11 -15.09 -6.40
N ALA A 182 2.11 -15.97 -5.40
CA ALA A 182 2.77 -17.28 -5.47
C ALA A 182 2.17 -18.21 -6.54
N THR A 183 0.85 -18.09 -6.79
CA THR A 183 0.17 -18.88 -7.84
C THR A 183 0.42 -18.35 -9.25
N LYS A 184 0.56 -17.04 -9.41
CA LYS A 184 0.89 -16.39 -10.71
C LYS A 184 2.33 -16.63 -11.15
N GLY A 185 3.27 -16.71 -10.20
CA GLY A 185 4.69 -16.98 -10.47
C GLY A 185 5.03 -18.41 -10.87
N LYS A 186 4.05 -19.35 -10.78
CA LYS A 186 4.22 -20.76 -11.17
C LYS A 186 3.69 -21.10 -12.58
N LYS A 187 3.13 -20.15 -13.29
CA LYS A 187 2.68 -20.25 -14.68
C LYS A 187 3.66 -19.57 -15.61
#